data_6b271b0540fffd0643dbf7e408e2f907
#
_entry.id   6b271b0540fffd0643dbf7e408e2f907
#
_cell.length_a   1.000
_cell.length_b   1.000
_cell.length_c   1.000
_cell.angle_alpha   90.00
_cell.angle_beta   90.00
_cell.angle_gamma   90.00
#
_symmetry.space_group_name_H-M   'P 1'
#
loop_
_entity.id
_entity.type
_entity.pdbx_description
1 polymer ?
#
loop_
_entity_poly.entity_id
_entity_poly.type
_entity_poly.pdbx_seq_one_letter_code
_entity_poly.pdbx_strand_id
1 'polypeptide(L)'
;VPHLELTREVARRFNQIFCGVDEQAEDKDHVKLGGVFPIPRADVGEVGRLGGIDGVNKMSKSLNNAIFISDPAKEVEKKVKKIFTGRQSATEPGDINNVLFQYVRTFIQDKARVGELEEKYSKGADIGDGHVKLEVAAAINELLEPMRERRAKYEGRDDLVLEILKAGCERANKLAESTLERVKSRANLVSWPRRLSYS
;
A
#
# COMPACT_ATOMS: atom_id res chain seq x y z
N VAL A 1 -5.49 -7.93 -5.00
CA VAL A 1 -6.39 -7.94 -6.16
C VAL A 1 -7.58 -8.89 -5.97
N PRO A 2 -7.48 -10.15 -5.41
CA PRO A 2 -8.64 -11.05 -5.34
C PRO A 2 -9.86 -10.46 -4.62
N HIS A 3 -9.69 -9.77 -3.50
CA HIS A 3 -10.81 -9.13 -2.78
C HIS A 3 -11.47 -8.03 -3.61
N LEU A 4 -10.70 -7.29 -4.40
CA LEU A 4 -11.24 -6.26 -5.28
C LEU A 4 -12.07 -6.88 -6.41
N GLU A 5 -11.63 -7.98 -7.00
CA GLU A 5 -12.40 -8.69 -8.03
C GLU A 5 -13.73 -9.22 -7.47
N LEU A 6 -13.72 -9.77 -6.27
CA LEU A 6 -14.95 -10.18 -5.60
C LEU A 6 -15.87 -8.98 -5.34
N THR A 7 -15.34 -7.85 -4.90
CA THR A 7 -16.12 -6.62 -4.69
C THR A 7 -16.74 -6.12 -5.99
N ARG A 8 -15.99 -6.15 -7.09
CA ARG A 8 -16.48 -5.80 -8.44
C ARG A 8 -17.63 -6.69 -8.87
N GLU A 9 -17.45 -8.00 -8.70
CA GLU A 9 -18.50 -8.97 -9.06
C GLU A 9 -19.78 -8.75 -8.26
N VAL A 10 -19.68 -8.56 -6.95
CA VAL A 10 -20.84 -8.25 -6.10
C VAL A 10 -21.50 -6.94 -6.53
N ALA A 11 -20.74 -5.91 -6.84
CA ALA A 11 -21.27 -4.62 -7.27
C ALA A 11 -21.99 -4.72 -8.63
N ARG A 12 -21.41 -5.42 -9.61
CA ARG A 12 -22.04 -5.65 -10.93
C ARG A 12 -23.35 -6.40 -10.76
N ARG A 13 -23.32 -7.56 -10.08
CA ARG A 13 -24.51 -8.38 -9.88
C ARG A 13 -25.62 -7.66 -9.15
N PHE A 14 -25.29 -6.90 -8.12
CA PHE A 14 -26.30 -6.09 -7.44
C PHE A 14 -26.95 -5.09 -8.38
N ASN A 15 -26.15 -4.35 -9.16
CA ASN A 15 -26.67 -3.37 -10.10
C ASN A 15 -27.52 -4.01 -11.21
N GLN A 16 -27.14 -5.18 -11.70
CA GLN A 16 -27.92 -5.93 -12.69
C GLN A 16 -29.24 -6.41 -12.11
N ILE A 17 -29.21 -7.14 -11.00
CA ILE A 17 -30.38 -7.81 -10.43
C ILE A 17 -31.38 -6.81 -9.84
N PHE A 18 -30.90 -5.82 -9.09
CA PHE A 18 -31.75 -4.93 -8.31
C PHE A 18 -31.94 -3.54 -8.93
N CYS A 19 -31.09 -3.13 -9.85
CA CYS A 19 -31.19 -1.82 -10.48
C CYS A 19 -31.51 -1.88 -11.97
N GLY A 20 -31.54 -3.08 -12.58
CA GLY A 20 -31.83 -3.26 -14.00
C GLY A 20 -30.75 -2.77 -14.95
N VAL A 21 -29.51 -2.67 -14.46
CA VAL A 21 -28.35 -2.31 -15.30
C VAL A 21 -28.06 -3.48 -16.24
N ASP A 22 -27.87 -3.18 -17.52
CA ASP A 22 -27.57 -4.19 -18.54
C ASP A 22 -26.29 -4.96 -18.24
N GLU A 23 -26.28 -6.26 -18.50
CA GLU A 23 -25.09 -7.12 -18.25
C GLU A 23 -23.90 -6.72 -19.12
N GLN A 24 -24.15 -6.14 -20.30
CA GLN A 24 -23.13 -5.66 -21.22
C GLN A 24 -22.65 -4.23 -20.93
N ALA A 25 -23.21 -3.59 -19.89
CA ALA A 25 -22.81 -2.22 -19.52
C ALA A 25 -21.34 -2.13 -19.10
N GLU A 26 -20.65 -1.11 -19.57
CA GLU A 26 -19.28 -0.85 -19.14
C GLU A 26 -19.23 -0.45 -17.66
N ASP A 27 -18.20 -0.91 -16.93
CA ASP A 27 -18.01 -0.65 -15.49
C ASP A 27 -18.17 0.83 -15.11
N LYS A 28 -17.66 1.74 -15.94
CA LYS A 28 -17.72 3.19 -15.70
C LYS A 28 -19.13 3.79 -15.76
N ASP A 29 -20.07 3.09 -16.41
CA ASP A 29 -21.40 3.62 -16.69
C ASP A 29 -22.49 3.08 -15.76
N HIS A 30 -22.20 2.08 -14.93
CA HIS A 30 -23.18 1.47 -14.03
C HIS A 30 -23.97 2.49 -13.20
N VAL A 31 -23.30 3.50 -12.61
CA VAL A 31 -23.98 4.54 -11.81
C VAL A 31 -24.87 5.43 -12.66
N LYS A 32 -24.43 5.80 -13.85
CA LYS A 32 -25.22 6.61 -14.82
C LYS A 32 -26.48 5.88 -15.29
N LEU A 33 -26.40 4.55 -15.39
CA LEU A 33 -27.50 3.68 -15.76
C LEU A 33 -28.42 3.33 -14.58
N GLY A 34 -28.27 3.99 -13.45
CA GLY A 34 -29.12 3.81 -12.26
C GLY A 34 -28.62 2.80 -11.24
N GLY A 35 -27.44 2.24 -11.42
CA GLY A 35 -26.79 1.37 -10.43
C GLY A 35 -26.49 2.08 -9.13
N VAL A 36 -26.59 1.36 -8.03
CA VAL A 36 -26.25 1.88 -6.69
C VAL A 36 -24.75 1.93 -6.47
N PHE A 37 -24.04 0.91 -6.92
CA PHE A 37 -22.61 0.77 -6.69
C PHE A 37 -21.78 1.22 -7.89
N PRO A 38 -20.79 2.11 -7.69
CA PRO A 38 -19.73 2.26 -8.69
C PRO A 38 -18.90 0.96 -8.71
N ILE A 39 -18.40 0.59 -9.88
CA ILE A 39 -17.53 -0.58 -10.00
C ILE A 39 -16.10 -0.14 -9.66
N PRO A 40 -15.49 -0.66 -8.58
CA PRO A 40 -14.18 -0.20 -8.12
C PRO A 40 -13.09 -0.58 -9.11
N ARG A 41 -12.13 0.32 -9.31
CA ARG A 41 -10.96 0.10 -10.15
C ARG A 41 -9.76 -0.24 -9.28
N ALA A 42 -8.90 -1.14 -9.76
CA ALA A 42 -7.62 -1.41 -9.13
C ALA A 42 -6.65 -0.25 -9.43
N ASP A 43 -6.06 0.29 -8.40
CA ASP A 43 -4.89 1.16 -8.50
C ASP A 43 -3.69 0.34 -8.00
N VAL A 44 -2.94 -0.20 -8.96
CA VAL A 44 -1.79 -1.10 -8.67
C VAL A 44 -0.53 -0.33 -9.01
N GLY A 45 0.30 -0.10 -8.00
CA GLY A 45 1.61 0.53 -8.20
C GLY A 45 2.55 -0.34 -9.03
N GLU A 46 3.62 0.26 -9.55
CA GLU A 46 4.64 -0.41 -10.36
C GLU A 46 5.37 -1.50 -9.57
N VAL A 47 5.52 -1.31 -8.26
CA VAL A 47 6.15 -2.28 -7.35
C VAL A 47 5.12 -3.25 -6.82
N GLY A 48 5.11 -4.48 -7.34
CA GLY A 48 4.12 -5.48 -6.95
C GLY A 48 4.28 -6.00 -5.53
N ARG A 49 5.42 -6.60 -5.22
CA ARG A 49 5.70 -7.17 -3.89
C ARG A 49 7.14 -6.92 -3.50
N LEU A 50 7.35 -6.23 -2.39
CA LEU A 50 8.67 -6.00 -1.82
C LEU A 50 8.98 -7.08 -0.78
N GLY A 51 10.15 -7.71 -0.89
CA GLY A 51 10.63 -8.72 0.06
C GLY A 51 10.97 -8.11 1.41
N GLY A 52 10.92 -8.94 2.47
CA GLY A 52 11.41 -8.55 3.80
C GLY A 52 12.94 -8.50 3.84
N ILE A 53 13.49 -7.81 4.84
CA ILE A 53 14.95 -7.68 5.02
C ILE A 53 15.65 -9.02 5.30
N ASP A 54 14.91 -10.08 5.60
CA ASP A 54 15.40 -11.46 5.74
C ASP A 54 15.73 -12.13 4.39
N GLY A 55 15.36 -11.50 3.27
CA GLY A 55 15.64 -12.00 1.92
C GLY A 55 14.76 -13.15 1.45
N VAL A 56 13.85 -13.65 2.26
CA VAL A 56 13.04 -14.86 1.98
C VAL A 56 11.55 -14.59 2.02
N ASN A 57 11.07 -13.99 3.10
CA ASN A 57 9.66 -13.79 3.33
C ASN A 57 9.18 -12.42 2.84
N LYS A 58 7.85 -12.26 2.68
CA LYS A 58 7.27 -10.93 2.55
C LYS A 58 7.47 -10.13 3.84
N MET A 59 7.48 -8.80 3.74
CA MET A 59 7.46 -7.95 4.93
C MET A 59 6.30 -8.31 5.86
N SER A 60 6.61 -8.51 7.14
CA SER A 60 5.62 -8.80 8.19
C SER A 60 6.05 -8.20 9.51
N LYS A 61 5.08 -7.64 10.26
CA LYS A 61 5.32 -7.13 11.61
C LYS A 61 5.75 -8.25 12.56
N SER A 62 5.09 -9.42 12.46
CA SER A 62 5.36 -10.57 13.33
C SER A 62 6.73 -11.20 13.09
N LEU A 63 7.28 -11.08 11.88
CA LEU A 63 8.60 -11.59 11.53
C LEU A 63 9.72 -10.57 11.78
N ASN A 64 9.38 -9.36 12.18
CA ASN A 64 10.34 -8.26 12.40
C ASN A 64 11.31 -8.04 11.21
N ASN A 65 10.83 -8.30 9.99
CA ASN A 65 11.57 -8.20 8.74
C ASN A 65 11.13 -7.03 7.85
N ALA A 66 10.41 -6.05 8.44
CA ALA A 66 9.85 -4.92 7.72
C ALA A 66 10.52 -3.59 8.12
N ILE A 67 10.69 -2.70 7.14
CA ILE A 67 10.97 -1.28 7.37
C ILE A 67 9.62 -0.58 7.50
N PHE A 68 9.43 0.14 8.60
CA PHE A 68 8.19 0.88 8.85
C PHE A 68 8.34 2.34 8.40
N ILE A 69 7.25 2.92 7.91
CA ILE A 69 7.17 4.35 7.59
C ILE A 69 7.50 5.23 8.82
N SER A 70 7.23 4.70 10.02
CA SER A 70 7.52 5.37 11.29
C SER A 70 8.94 5.17 11.83
N ASP A 71 9.77 4.37 11.15
CA ASP A 71 11.14 4.12 11.63
C ASP A 71 11.96 5.41 11.56
N PRO A 72 12.73 5.72 12.62
CA PRO A 72 13.74 6.78 12.57
C PRO A 72 14.83 6.44 11.55
N ALA A 73 15.52 7.46 11.04
CA ALA A 73 16.54 7.29 10.00
C ALA A 73 17.62 6.26 10.37
N LYS A 74 18.10 6.28 11.60
CA LYS A 74 19.09 5.29 12.11
C LYS A 74 18.56 3.86 12.13
N GLU A 75 17.27 3.67 12.40
CA GLU A 75 16.67 2.32 12.40
C GLU A 75 16.48 1.81 10.97
N VAL A 76 16.12 2.68 10.01
CA VAL A 76 16.10 2.35 8.58
C VAL A 76 17.48 1.86 8.12
N GLU A 77 18.55 2.63 8.42
CA GLU A 77 19.91 2.23 8.08
C GLU A 77 20.29 0.87 8.68
N LYS A 78 19.96 0.65 9.94
CA LYS A 78 20.23 -0.61 10.64
C LYS A 78 19.50 -1.79 10.00
N LYS A 79 18.24 -1.60 9.61
CA LYS A 79 17.42 -2.61 8.92
C LYS A 79 17.94 -2.89 7.52
N VAL A 80 18.26 -1.86 6.74
CA VAL A 80 18.82 -2.03 5.39
C VAL A 80 20.18 -2.74 5.44
N LYS A 81 21.04 -2.43 6.40
CA LYS A 81 22.32 -3.14 6.59
C LYS A 81 22.14 -4.65 6.81
N LYS A 82 21.01 -5.07 7.41
CA LYS A 82 20.70 -6.49 7.67
C LYS A 82 20.12 -7.23 6.47
N ILE A 83 19.79 -6.55 5.35
CA ILE A 83 19.27 -7.25 4.17
C ILE A 83 20.23 -8.35 3.76
N PHE A 84 19.72 -9.57 3.71
CA PHE A 84 20.50 -10.74 3.30
C PHE A 84 20.70 -10.75 1.78
N THR A 85 21.94 -10.94 1.34
CA THR A 85 22.30 -10.94 -0.08
C THR A 85 22.90 -12.26 -0.54
N GLY A 86 23.39 -13.08 0.39
CA GLY A 86 24.07 -14.36 0.11
C GLY A 86 25.50 -14.21 -0.40
N ARG A 87 25.97 -13.00 -0.70
CA ARG A 87 27.30 -12.72 -1.27
C ARG A 87 28.37 -12.73 -0.17
N GLN A 88 29.52 -13.34 -0.47
CA GLN A 88 30.61 -13.51 0.50
C GLN A 88 31.70 -12.44 0.39
N SER A 89 31.91 -11.87 -0.80
CA SER A 89 32.97 -10.90 -1.07
C SER A 89 32.52 -9.79 -2.03
N ALA A 90 33.12 -8.62 -1.93
CA ALA A 90 32.87 -7.48 -2.83
C ALA A 90 33.34 -7.74 -4.28
N THR A 91 34.29 -8.63 -4.45
CA THR A 91 34.86 -9.01 -5.78
C THR A 91 34.16 -10.19 -6.41
N GLU A 92 33.23 -10.83 -5.71
CA GLU A 92 32.43 -11.93 -6.23
C GLU A 92 31.23 -11.39 -7.00
N PRO A 93 30.88 -11.97 -8.18
CA PRO A 93 29.63 -11.66 -8.86
C PRO A 93 28.42 -11.86 -7.96
N GLY A 94 27.54 -10.89 -7.91
CA GLY A 94 26.33 -10.94 -7.08
C GLY A 94 25.06 -11.12 -7.90
N ASP A 95 24.07 -11.78 -7.31
CA ASP A 95 22.74 -11.90 -7.90
C ASP A 95 21.95 -10.60 -7.75
N ILE A 96 21.59 -9.97 -8.88
CA ILE A 96 20.76 -8.77 -8.93
C ILE A 96 19.26 -9.04 -8.79
N ASN A 97 18.85 -10.31 -8.68
CA ASN A 97 17.45 -10.67 -8.43
C ASN A 97 17.14 -10.86 -6.94
N ASN A 98 18.10 -10.56 -6.08
CA ASN A 98 17.92 -10.61 -4.63
C ASN A 98 17.06 -9.43 -4.10
N VAL A 99 16.69 -9.50 -2.82
CA VAL A 99 15.88 -8.47 -2.15
C VAL A 99 16.57 -7.11 -2.14
N LEU A 100 17.90 -7.02 -2.00
CA LEU A 100 18.60 -5.74 -2.02
C LEU A 100 18.36 -4.99 -3.33
N PHE A 101 18.43 -5.66 -4.47
CA PHE A 101 18.20 -5.05 -5.78
C PHE A 101 16.72 -4.78 -6.07
N GLN A 102 15.78 -5.47 -5.42
CA GLN A 102 14.38 -5.02 -5.40
C GLN A 102 14.26 -3.62 -4.76
N TYR A 103 14.97 -3.39 -3.65
CA TYR A 103 15.01 -2.08 -2.99
C TYR A 103 15.73 -1.03 -3.82
N VAL A 104 16.86 -1.37 -4.46
CA VAL A 104 17.58 -0.46 -5.39
C VAL A 104 16.61 0.05 -6.47
N ARG A 105 15.92 -0.86 -7.17
CA ARG A 105 14.98 -0.50 -8.25
C ARG A 105 13.77 0.27 -7.76
N THR A 106 13.36 0.05 -6.52
CA THR A 106 12.16 0.68 -5.94
C THR A 106 12.44 2.09 -5.44
N PHE A 107 13.56 2.31 -4.76
CA PHE A 107 13.79 3.54 -4.02
C PHE A 107 14.78 4.48 -4.69
N ILE A 108 15.73 3.99 -5.50
CA ILE A 108 16.66 4.87 -6.22
C ILE A 108 15.99 5.35 -7.51
N GLN A 109 15.72 6.66 -7.57
CA GLN A 109 14.99 7.28 -8.70
C GLN A 109 15.84 7.39 -9.97
N ASP A 110 17.16 7.55 -9.83
CA ASP A 110 18.08 7.65 -10.95
C ASP A 110 18.26 6.28 -11.63
N LYS A 111 17.61 6.11 -12.78
CA LYS A 111 17.66 4.88 -13.57
C LYS A 111 19.08 4.58 -14.12
N ALA A 112 19.88 5.62 -14.40
CA ALA A 112 21.25 5.42 -14.83
C ALA A 112 22.11 4.86 -13.69
N ARG A 113 21.93 5.39 -12.49
CA ARG A 113 22.58 4.89 -11.28
C ARG A 113 22.18 3.46 -10.95
N VAL A 114 20.90 3.11 -11.07
CA VAL A 114 20.40 1.73 -10.90
C VAL A 114 21.13 0.79 -11.87
N GLY A 115 21.19 1.13 -13.15
CA GLY A 115 21.89 0.31 -14.15
C GLY A 115 23.39 0.15 -13.87
N GLU A 116 24.06 1.23 -13.43
CA GLU A 116 25.48 1.17 -13.03
C GLU A 116 25.70 0.22 -11.83
N LEU A 117 24.84 0.30 -10.82
CA LEU A 117 24.90 -0.58 -9.65
C LEU A 117 24.69 -2.05 -10.04
N GLU A 118 23.71 -2.33 -10.90
CA GLU A 118 23.42 -3.67 -11.40
C GLU A 118 24.60 -4.26 -12.20
N GLU A 119 25.17 -3.46 -13.09
CA GLU A 119 26.31 -3.88 -13.90
C GLU A 119 27.53 -4.19 -13.04
N LYS A 120 27.91 -3.28 -12.14
CA LYS A 120 29.07 -3.47 -11.27
C LYS A 120 28.87 -4.66 -10.31
N TYR A 121 27.68 -4.79 -9.75
CA TYR A 121 27.38 -5.84 -8.79
C TYR A 121 27.35 -7.23 -9.44
N SER A 122 26.76 -7.37 -10.62
CA SER A 122 26.68 -8.62 -11.35
C SER A 122 28.06 -9.09 -11.87
N LYS A 123 28.98 -8.16 -12.13
CA LYS A 123 30.35 -8.47 -12.58
C LYS A 123 31.34 -8.68 -11.44
N GLY A 124 30.97 -8.41 -10.20
CA GLY A 124 31.94 -8.39 -9.08
C GLY A 124 32.98 -7.28 -9.20
N ALA A 125 32.60 -6.12 -9.75
CA ALA A 125 33.48 -4.99 -10.03
C ALA A 125 33.69 -4.09 -8.80
N ASP A 126 34.30 -4.66 -7.75
CA ASP A 126 34.73 -3.97 -6.52
C ASP A 126 33.64 -3.06 -5.87
N ILE A 127 32.41 -3.52 -5.90
CA ILE A 127 31.30 -2.88 -5.21
C ILE A 127 30.79 -3.80 -4.09
N GLY A 128 30.97 -3.37 -2.86
CA GLY A 128 30.49 -4.12 -1.68
C GLY A 128 29.01 -3.88 -1.39
N ASP A 129 28.37 -4.90 -0.84
CA ASP A 129 26.98 -4.84 -0.36
C ASP A 129 26.75 -3.63 0.55
N GLY A 130 27.72 -3.30 1.41
CA GLY A 130 27.65 -2.16 2.33
C GLY A 130 27.45 -0.84 1.61
N HIS A 131 28.11 -0.63 0.47
CA HIS A 131 27.96 0.57 -0.35
C HIS A 131 26.54 0.69 -0.93
N VAL A 132 26.08 -0.38 -1.58
CA VAL A 132 24.73 -0.43 -2.15
C VAL A 132 23.65 -0.22 -1.06
N LYS A 133 23.83 -0.86 0.11
CA LYS A 133 22.91 -0.71 1.25
C LYS A 133 22.87 0.70 1.79
N LEU A 134 23.99 1.43 1.80
CA LEU A 134 24.02 2.83 2.22
C LEU A 134 23.24 3.73 1.26
N GLU A 135 23.39 3.54 -0.04
CA GLU A 135 22.62 4.30 -1.06
C GLU A 135 21.11 4.02 -0.92
N VAL A 136 20.72 2.77 -0.76
CA VAL A 136 19.32 2.39 -0.54
C VAL A 136 18.78 3.02 0.73
N ALA A 137 19.54 2.96 1.84
CA ALA A 137 19.11 3.57 3.11
C ALA A 137 18.96 5.09 2.99
N ALA A 138 19.84 5.76 2.26
CA ALA A 138 19.74 7.19 1.99
C ALA A 138 18.48 7.53 1.18
N ALA A 139 18.21 6.79 0.10
CA ALA A 139 17.02 6.99 -0.73
C ALA A 139 15.72 6.76 0.05
N ILE A 140 15.65 5.71 0.89
CA ILE A 140 14.50 5.47 1.77
C ILE A 140 14.35 6.61 2.79
N ASN A 141 15.42 7.07 3.39
CA ASN A 141 15.37 8.14 4.37
C ASN A 141 14.93 9.47 3.76
N GLU A 142 15.38 9.79 2.55
CA GLU A 142 14.92 10.96 1.79
C GLU A 142 13.41 10.90 1.52
N LEU A 143 12.90 9.75 1.11
CA LEU A 143 11.47 9.53 0.91
C LEU A 143 10.66 9.68 2.21
N LEU A 144 11.19 9.18 3.34
CA LEU A 144 10.46 9.15 4.61
C LEU A 144 10.56 10.47 5.40
N GLU A 145 11.56 11.31 5.16
CA GLU A 145 11.77 12.53 5.95
C GLU A 145 10.56 13.47 5.95
N PRO A 146 9.95 13.82 4.81
CA PRO A 146 8.74 14.66 4.82
C PRO A 146 7.55 14.01 5.55
N MET A 147 7.51 12.68 5.62
CA MET A 147 6.48 11.95 6.38
C MET A 147 6.73 12.05 7.88
N ARG A 148 7.99 11.96 8.33
CA ARG A 148 8.39 12.13 9.74
C ARG A 148 8.10 13.55 10.23
N GLU A 149 8.44 14.56 9.42
CA GLU A 149 8.14 15.97 9.72
C GLU A 149 6.64 16.21 9.88
N ARG A 150 5.81 15.63 8.99
CA ARG A 150 4.35 15.73 9.12
C ARG A 150 3.84 15.00 10.35
N ARG A 151 4.35 13.81 10.64
CA ARG A 151 3.98 13.02 11.82
C ARG A 151 4.29 13.78 13.12
N ALA A 152 5.45 14.41 13.22
CA ALA A 152 5.88 15.18 14.40
C ALA A 152 4.88 16.28 14.79
N LYS A 153 4.10 16.81 13.84
CA LYS A 153 3.05 17.82 14.12
C LYS A 153 1.86 17.27 14.90
N TYR A 154 1.68 15.95 14.92
CA TYR A 154 0.57 15.25 15.57
C TYR A 154 1.00 14.47 16.81
N GLU A 155 2.29 14.27 17.01
CA GLU A 155 2.82 13.57 18.20
C GLU A 155 2.48 14.36 19.46
N GLY A 156 1.89 13.68 20.46
CA GLY A 156 1.45 14.30 21.71
C GLY A 156 0.18 15.15 21.60
N ARG A 157 -0.52 15.13 20.46
CA ARG A 157 -1.77 15.84 20.23
C ARG A 157 -2.95 14.89 20.05
N ASP A 158 -3.17 14.05 21.05
CA ASP A 158 -4.21 13.01 21.03
C ASP A 158 -5.61 13.61 20.90
N ASP A 159 -5.87 14.78 21.47
CA ASP A 159 -7.08 15.57 21.32
C ASP A 159 -7.40 15.87 19.85
N LEU A 160 -6.43 16.43 19.13
CA LEU A 160 -6.57 16.75 17.71
C LEU A 160 -6.79 15.48 16.86
N VAL A 161 -6.04 14.40 17.16
CA VAL A 161 -6.21 13.13 16.46
C VAL A 161 -7.60 12.56 16.66
N LEU A 162 -8.14 12.63 17.89
CA LEU A 162 -9.50 12.20 18.20
C LEU A 162 -10.56 13.05 17.48
N GLU A 163 -10.39 14.37 17.40
CA GLU A 163 -11.29 15.24 16.64
C GLU A 163 -11.32 14.88 15.16
N ILE A 164 -10.13 14.66 14.54
CA ILE A 164 -10.02 14.25 13.14
C ILE A 164 -10.72 12.90 12.91
N LEU A 165 -10.53 11.95 13.82
CA LEU A 165 -11.16 10.63 13.74
C LEU A 165 -12.69 10.74 13.87
N LYS A 166 -13.21 11.50 14.83
CA LYS A 166 -14.66 11.72 15.01
C LYS A 166 -15.29 12.33 13.76
N ALA A 167 -14.72 13.43 13.26
CA ALA A 167 -15.19 14.06 12.04
C ALA A 167 -15.11 13.14 10.82
N GLY A 168 -14.08 12.30 10.76
CA GLY A 168 -13.93 11.26 9.72
C GLY A 168 -15.02 10.20 9.81
N CYS A 169 -15.30 9.69 11.00
CA CYS A 169 -16.36 8.72 11.26
C CYS A 169 -17.76 9.27 10.91
N GLU A 170 -18.04 10.50 11.26
CA GLU A 170 -19.34 11.15 10.92
C GLU A 170 -19.52 11.22 9.39
N ARG A 171 -18.50 11.65 8.65
CA ARG A 171 -18.56 11.69 7.18
C ARG A 171 -18.72 10.29 6.57
N ALA A 172 -17.96 9.32 7.07
CA ALA A 172 -18.01 7.94 6.58
C ALA A 172 -19.37 7.29 6.88
N ASN A 173 -19.93 7.48 8.07
CA ASN A 173 -21.23 6.98 8.47
C ASN A 173 -22.33 7.58 7.59
N LYS A 174 -22.33 8.90 7.39
CA LYS A 174 -23.31 9.56 6.52
C LYS A 174 -23.33 8.98 5.11
N LEU A 175 -22.15 8.74 4.53
CA LEU A 175 -22.03 8.12 3.21
C LEU A 175 -22.51 6.66 3.20
N ALA A 176 -22.09 5.90 4.23
CA ALA A 176 -22.47 4.48 4.36
C ALA A 176 -23.99 4.32 4.55
N GLU A 177 -24.60 5.11 5.42
CA GLU A 177 -26.05 5.09 5.64
C GLU A 177 -26.83 5.44 4.38
N SER A 178 -26.46 6.52 3.69
CA SER A 178 -27.09 6.91 2.42
C SER A 178 -26.97 5.81 1.37
N THR A 179 -25.81 5.16 1.28
CA THR A 179 -25.62 4.04 0.36
C THR A 179 -26.48 2.83 0.74
N LEU A 180 -26.52 2.51 2.04
CA LEU A 180 -27.30 1.40 2.58
C LEU A 180 -28.81 1.61 2.37
N GLU A 181 -29.32 2.83 2.52
CA GLU A 181 -30.72 3.18 2.24
C GLU A 181 -31.06 2.92 0.76
N ARG A 182 -30.17 3.33 -0.15
CA ARG A 182 -30.34 3.06 -1.59
C ARG A 182 -30.36 1.56 -1.88
N VAL A 183 -29.42 0.80 -1.29
CA VAL A 183 -29.36 -0.66 -1.40
C VAL A 183 -30.65 -1.31 -0.92
N LYS A 184 -31.12 -0.97 0.27
CA LYS A 184 -32.36 -1.50 0.87
C LYS A 184 -33.57 -1.18 0.01
N SER A 185 -33.68 0.04 -0.47
CA SER A 185 -34.75 0.49 -1.34
C SER A 185 -34.80 -0.32 -2.64
N ARG A 186 -33.67 -0.51 -3.29
CA ARG A 186 -33.58 -1.28 -4.55
C ARG A 186 -33.85 -2.77 -4.35
N ALA A 187 -33.44 -3.33 -3.24
CA ALA A 187 -33.68 -4.74 -2.89
C ALA A 187 -35.06 -5.00 -2.28
N ASN A 188 -35.95 -3.99 -2.19
CA ASN A 188 -37.25 -4.05 -1.51
C ASN A 188 -37.16 -4.55 -0.06
N LEU A 189 -36.06 -4.23 0.63
CA LEU A 189 -35.88 -4.54 2.04
C LEU A 189 -36.49 -3.40 2.88
N VAL A 190 -37.62 -3.66 3.49
CA VAL A 190 -38.25 -2.73 4.44
C VAL A 190 -37.46 -2.78 5.73
N SER A 191 -36.74 -1.69 6.05
CA SER A 191 -36.08 -1.58 7.35
C SER A 191 -36.92 -0.71 8.29
N TRP A 192 -37.29 -1.27 9.43
CA TRP A 192 -37.87 -0.49 10.52
C TRP A 192 -36.75 0.40 11.09
N PRO A 193 -36.99 1.70 11.35
CA PRO A 193 -35.99 2.56 11.94
C PRO A 193 -35.60 2.00 13.33
N ARG A 194 -34.35 1.50 13.46
CA ARG A 194 -33.80 1.17 14.77
C ARG A 194 -33.54 2.48 15.50
N ARG A 195 -34.38 2.82 16.48
CA ARG A 195 -34.00 3.80 17.51
C ARG A 195 -32.97 3.14 18.42
N LEU A 196 -31.70 3.30 18.12
CA LEU A 196 -30.63 3.00 19.06
C LEU A 196 -30.67 4.14 20.11
N SER A 197 -31.35 3.90 21.21
CA SER A 197 -31.17 4.71 22.41
C SER A 197 -29.87 4.26 23.08
N TYR A 198 -28.86 5.05 22.97
CA TYR A 198 -27.70 4.91 23.83
C TYR A 198 -28.07 5.50 25.19
N SER A 199 -28.25 4.64 26.20
CA SER A 199 -28.30 4.99 27.62
C SER A 199 -26.87 5.18 28.15
#